data_7181ffc203b5fc7cf7d4b6a4c94374b1
#
_entry.id   7181ffc203b5fc7cf7d4b6a4c94374b1
#
_cell.length_a   1.000
_cell.length_b   1.000
_cell.length_c   1.000
_cell.angle_alpha   90.00
_cell.angle_beta   90.00
_cell.angle_gamma   90.00
#
_symmetry.space_group_name_H-M   'P 1'
#
loop_
_entity.id
_entity.type
_entity.pdbx_description
1 polymer ?
#
loop_
_entity_poly.entity_id
_entity_poly.type
_entity_poly.pdbx_seq_one_letter_code
_entity_poly.pdbx_strand_id
1 'polypeptide(L)'
;MKTHNIFKFIHVDACRLFIKQLTVISLALCFFACGDQVINTEKSTSDSNNEFKLTLTISDEIVRLDDSIKLTAIIERKVHKDSIAGYVSMKMILDAVGGTIDGHSFSSASNITVAMDDAVESKFQALAFFLPKYSYNSSKNEYYSFMEKGHVSASFDGISVSIPINMVEPR
;
A
#
# COMPACT_ATOMS: atom_id res chain seq x y z
N MET A 1 -8.68 -73.71 21.95
CA MET A 1 -8.07 -72.97 20.83
C MET A 1 -9.05 -71.88 20.31
N LYS A 2 -9.09 -70.74 20.90
CA LYS A 2 -9.87 -69.53 20.40
C LYS A 2 -9.29 -68.26 21.01
N THR A 3 -8.07 -67.88 20.64
CA THR A 3 -7.42 -66.63 21.14
C THR A 3 -6.93 -65.76 20.03
N HIS A 4 -7.28 -65.97 18.75
CA HIS A 4 -6.72 -65.23 17.63
C HIS A 4 -7.61 -64.10 17.06
N ASN A 5 -8.84 -63.94 17.54
CA ASN A 5 -9.77 -62.93 16.98
C ASN A 5 -9.91 -61.66 17.78
N ILE A 6 -9.38 -61.54 18.98
CA ILE A 6 -9.55 -60.33 19.83
C ILE A 6 -8.59 -59.23 19.43
N PHE A 7 -7.39 -59.58 18.95
CA PHE A 7 -6.39 -58.54 18.57
C PHE A 7 -6.70 -57.81 17.27
N LYS A 8 -7.48 -58.39 16.35
CA LYS A 8 -7.86 -57.70 15.10
C LYS A 8 -8.90 -56.58 15.30
N PHE A 9 -9.78 -56.71 16.30
CA PHE A 9 -10.83 -55.72 16.55
C PHE A 9 -10.30 -54.46 17.21
N ILE A 10 -9.33 -54.58 18.12
CA ILE A 10 -8.75 -53.44 18.84
C ILE A 10 -7.94 -52.52 17.89
N HIS A 11 -7.29 -53.08 16.86
CA HIS A 11 -6.49 -52.30 15.92
C HIS A 11 -7.32 -51.47 14.94
N VAL A 12 -8.50 -51.94 14.57
CA VAL A 12 -9.38 -51.20 13.61
C VAL A 12 -10.05 -50.01 14.28
N ASP A 13 -10.46 -50.13 15.53
CA ASP A 13 -11.11 -49.06 16.27
C ASP A 13 -10.10 -47.95 16.69
N ALA A 14 -8.88 -48.32 17.08
CA ALA A 14 -7.82 -47.39 17.37
C ALA A 14 -7.42 -46.59 16.13
N CYS A 15 -7.33 -47.21 14.96
CA CYS A 15 -7.03 -46.50 13.70
C CYS A 15 -8.16 -45.57 13.27
N ARG A 16 -9.42 -45.95 13.47
CA ARG A 16 -10.57 -45.08 13.18
C ARG A 16 -10.66 -43.86 14.12
N LEU A 17 -10.29 -44.03 15.39
CA LEU A 17 -10.24 -42.95 16.36
C LEU A 17 -9.11 -41.95 16.00
N PHE A 18 -7.96 -42.44 15.60
CA PHE A 18 -6.81 -41.65 15.18
C PHE A 18 -7.11 -40.81 13.93
N ILE A 19 -7.79 -41.42 12.94
CA ILE A 19 -8.17 -40.69 11.70
C ILE A 19 -9.21 -39.63 12.01
N LYS A 20 -10.17 -39.86 12.89
CA LYS A 20 -11.16 -38.85 13.30
C LYS A 20 -10.52 -37.70 14.07
N GLN A 21 -9.54 -37.96 14.93
CA GLN A 21 -8.81 -36.90 15.64
C GLN A 21 -7.92 -36.09 14.70
N LEU A 22 -7.26 -36.71 13.73
CA LEU A 22 -6.45 -36.02 12.73
C LEU A 22 -7.28 -35.09 11.83
N THR A 23 -8.48 -35.52 11.43
CA THR A 23 -9.38 -34.66 10.63
C THR A 23 -9.93 -33.45 11.39
N VAL A 24 -10.23 -33.62 12.69
CA VAL A 24 -10.68 -32.51 13.53
C VAL A 24 -9.57 -31.46 13.76
N ILE A 25 -8.34 -31.93 14.00
CA ILE A 25 -7.17 -31.05 14.17
C ILE A 25 -6.84 -30.32 12.84
N SER A 26 -6.92 -31.02 11.71
CA SER A 26 -6.71 -30.40 10.39
C SER A 26 -7.77 -29.33 10.08
N LEU A 27 -9.04 -29.58 10.43
CA LEU A 27 -10.11 -28.61 10.25
C LEU A 27 -9.95 -27.39 11.17
N ALA A 28 -9.53 -27.61 12.43
CA ALA A 28 -9.26 -26.52 13.37
C ALA A 28 -8.09 -25.63 12.92
N LEU A 29 -7.04 -26.21 12.34
CA LEU A 29 -5.92 -25.45 11.80
C LEU A 29 -6.30 -24.60 10.58
N CYS A 30 -7.27 -25.02 9.78
CA CYS A 30 -7.79 -24.21 8.67
C CYS A 30 -8.56 -22.96 9.16
N PHE A 31 -9.21 -23.00 10.32
CA PHE A 31 -9.89 -21.84 10.89
C PHE A 31 -8.94 -20.82 11.52
N PHE A 32 -7.76 -21.24 11.99
CA PHE A 32 -6.76 -20.32 12.50
C PHE A 32 -5.85 -19.73 11.40
N ALA A 33 -5.86 -20.28 10.19
CA ALA A 33 -5.11 -19.76 9.04
C ALA A 33 -5.86 -18.66 8.27
N CYS A 34 -7.13 -18.39 8.58
CA CYS A 34 -7.84 -17.17 8.14
C CYS A 34 -7.55 -16.03 9.13
N GLY A 35 -6.28 -15.73 9.39
CA GLY A 35 -5.90 -14.41 9.78
C GLY A 35 -6.28 -13.45 8.65
N ASP A 36 -6.94 -12.35 8.96
CA ASP A 36 -7.19 -11.24 8.04
C ASP A 36 -5.90 -10.96 7.28
N GLN A 37 -5.77 -11.55 6.10
CA GLN A 37 -4.81 -11.06 5.13
C GLN A 37 -5.33 -9.67 4.79
N VAL A 38 -4.71 -8.66 5.38
CA VAL A 38 -4.77 -7.30 4.86
C VAL A 38 -4.24 -7.43 3.45
N ILE A 39 -5.14 -7.53 2.50
CA ILE A 39 -4.81 -7.45 1.07
C ILE A 39 -4.35 -6.01 0.92
N ASN A 40 -3.04 -5.78 1.01
CA ASN A 40 -2.45 -4.51 0.63
C ASN A 40 -2.75 -4.33 -0.85
N THR A 41 -3.75 -3.54 -1.15
CA THR A 41 -4.13 -3.17 -2.52
C THR A 41 -3.24 -2.02 -2.96
N GLU A 42 -1.98 -2.36 -3.28
CA GLU A 42 -1.09 -1.41 -3.92
C GLU A 42 -1.74 -0.90 -5.20
N LYS A 43 -1.87 0.41 -5.32
CA LYS A 43 -2.44 1.06 -6.50
C LYS A 43 -1.42 1.94 -7.17
N SER A 44 -1.38 1.84 -8.49
CA SER A 44 -0.47 2.62 -9.31
C SER A 44 -1.20 3.30 -10.46
N THR A 45 -0.80 4.51 -10.77
CA THR A 45 -1.23 5.25 -11.97
C THR A 45 -0.03 5.88 -12.64
N SER A 46 -0.09 6.03 -13.96
CA SER A 46 1.00 6.66 -14.71
C SER A 46 0.47 7.47 -15.88
N ASP A 47 1.23 8.51 -16.23
CA ASP A 47 1.02 9.31 -17.42
C ASP A 47 2.39 9.69 -18.02
N SER A 48 2.42 10.14 -19.27
CA SER A 48 3.69 10.45 -19.94
C SER A 48 3.52 11.49 -21.04
N ASN A 49 4.55 12.30 -21.22
CA ASN A 49 4.75 13.14 -22.40
C ASN A 49 5.82 12.51 -23.33
N ASN A 50 6.36 13.29 -24.24
CA ASN A 50 7.38 12.80 -25.19
C ASN A 50 8.73 12.48 -24.51
N GLU A 51 9.05 13.17 -23.41
CA GLU A 51 10.36 13.16 -22.77
C GLU A 51 10.38 12.28 -21.51
N PHE A 52 9.26 12.23 -20.77
CA PHE A 52 9.18 11.56 -19.48
C PHE A 52 7.94 10.69 -19.33
N LYS A 53 8.01 9.73 -18.39
CA LYS A 53 6.88 9.02 -17.81
C LYS A 53 6.91 9.24 -16.30
N LEU A 54 5.78 9.65 -15.75
CA LEU A 54 5.55 9.78 -14.31
C LEU A 54 4.65 8.64 -13.84
N THR A 55 5.06 7.94 -12.79
CA THR A 55 4.27 6.89 -12.14
C THR A 55 4.14 7.23 -10.66
N LEU A 56 2.91 7.22 -10.15
CA LEU A 56 2.60 7.34 -8.73
C LEU A 56 2.03 6.02 -8.23
N THR A 57 2.54 5.53 -7.11
CA THR A 57 2.09 4.30 -6.46
C THR A 57 1.82 4.57 -4.99
N ILE A 58 0.75 4.01 -4.46
CA ILE A 58 0.40 4.01 -3.04
C ILE A 58 0.34 2.59 -2.51
N SER A 59 0.72 2.40 -1.25
CA SER A 59 0.71 1.07 -0.63
C SER A 59 -0.69 0.55 -0.31
N ASP A 60 -1.69 1.43 -0.16
CA ASP A 60 -3.09 1.09 0.07
C ASP A 60 -4.00 2.25 -0.37
N GLU A 61 -5.22 1.94 -0.82
CA GLU A 61 -6.26 2.93 -1.12
C GLU A 61 -7.09 3.33 0.11
N ILE A 62 -6.99 2.55 1.18
CA ILE A 62 -7.71 2.77 2.43
C ILE A 62 -6.70 3.11 3.50
N VAL A 63 -6.83 4.28 4.11
CA VAL A 63 -5.97 4.71 5.22
C VAL A 63 -6.81 4.96 6.46
N ARG A 64 -6.33 4.47 7.59
CA ARG A 64 -6.93 4.78 8.91
C ARG A 64 -6.46 6.15 9.37
N LEU A 65 -7.30 6.84 10.13
CA LEU A 65 -6.97 8.19 10.59
C LEU A 65 -5.73 8.26 11.49
N ASP A 66 -5.37 7.17 12.13
CA ASP A 66 -4.19 7.02 13.00
C ASP A 66 -2.98 6.37 12.34
N ASP A 67 -3.06 6.13 11.02
CA ASP A 67 -2.02 5.45 10.24
C ASP A 67 -1.51 6.32 9.08
N SER A 68 -0.58 5.80 8.31
CA SER A 68 -0.03 6.44 7.12
C SER A 68 0.12 5.45 5.98
N ILE A 69 0.04 5.95 4.76
CA ILE A 69 0.33 5.15 3.57
C ILE A 69 1.57 5.66 2.87
N LYS A 70 2.36 4.71 2.38
CA LYS A 70 3.58 4.99 1.63
C LYS A 70 3.22 5.42 0.21
N LEU A 71 3.85 6.49 -0.24
CA LEU A 71 3.80 7.00 -1.61
C LEU A 71 5.14 6.73 -2.29
N THR A 72 5.10 6.29 -3.52
CA THR A 72 6.28 6.16 -4.37
C THR A 72 6.00 6.85 -5.69
N ALA A 73 6.76 7.89 -5.99
CA ALA A 73 6.71 8.57 -7.28
C ALA A 73 7.98 8.26 -8.07
N ILE A 74 7.82 7.80 -9.32
CA ILE A 74 8.91 7.43 -10.21
C ILE A 74 8.81 8.25 -11.47
N ILE A 75 9.89 8.93 -11.84
CA ILE A 75 10.06 9.59 -13.13
C ILE A 75 11.07 8.77 -13.94
N GLU A 76 10.66 8.37 -15.13
CA GLU A 76 11.51 7.68 -16.11
C GLU A 76 11.73 8.60 -17.30
N ARG A 77 12.99 8.84 -17.65
CA ARG A 77 13.34 9.60 -18.85
C ARG A 77 13.26 8.70 -20.09
N LYS A 78 12.58 9.17 -21.13
CA LYS A 78 12.35 8.43 -22.38
C LYS A 78 13.34 8.79 -23.50
N VAL A 79 14.00 9.95 -23.38
CA VAL A 79 14.90 10.49 -24.41
C VAL A 79 16.27 10.83 -23.81
N HIS A 80 17.27 11.06 -24.66
CA HIS A 80 18.59 11.48 -24.18
C HIS A 80 18.52 12.87 -23.51
N LYS A 81 19.30 13.09 -22.44
CA LYS A 81 19.30 14.34 -21.67
C LYS A 81 19.51 15.61 -22.50
N ASP A 82 20.39 15.53 -23.50
CA ASP A 82 20.75 16.66 -24.35
C ASP A 82 19.59 17.10 -25.26
N SER A 83 18.54 16.28 -25.38
CA SER A 83 17.33 16.60 -26.13
C SER A 83 16.27 17.32 -25.28
N ILE A 84 16.52 17.51 -23.98
CA ILE A 84 15.55 18.08 -23.03
C ILE A 84 15.96 19.53 -22.75
N ALA A 85 15.09 20.46 -23.14
CA ALA A 85 15.29 21.88 -22.85
C ALA A 85 15.11 22.16 -21.35
N GLY A 86 16.07 22.85 -20.71
CA GLY A 86 15.96 23.26 -19.31
C GLY A 86 16.17 22.16 -18.25
N TYR A 87 16.84 21.08 -18.61
CA TYR A 87 17.09 19.91 -17.74
C TYR A 87 17.74 20.23 -16.38
N VAL A 88 18.34 21.38 -16.19
CA VAL A 88 19.24 21.71 -15.05
C VAL A 88 18.54 21.85 -13.70
N SER A 89 17.21 22.02 -13.65
CA SER A 89 16.48 22.15 -12.36
C SER A 89 15.00 21.80 -12.47
N MET A 90 14.71 20.57 -12.83
CA MET A 90 13.33 20.11 -12.86
C MET A 90 12.85 19.78 -11.45
N LYS A 91 11.59 20.09 -11.17
CA LYS A 91 10.97 19.82 -9.87
C LYS A 91 9.74 18.96 -10.05
N MET A 92 9.66 17.91 -9.25
CA MET A 92 8.43 17.17 -9.04
C MET A 92 7.67 17.76 -7.86
N ILE A 93 6.38 17.88 -8.00
CA ILE A 93 5.48 18.34 -6.95
C ILE A 93 4.63 17.16 -6.51
N LEU A 94 4.68 16.84 -5.21
CA LEU A 94 3.72 15.94 -4.56
C LEU A 94 2.72 16.77 -3.78
N ASP A 95 1.43 16.49 -3.95
CA ASP A 95 0.35 17.19 -3.27
C ASP A 95 -0.70 16.21 -2.75
N ALA A 96 -1.46 16.62 -1.73
CA ALA A 96 -2.47 15.80 -1.10
C ALA A 96 -3.70 16.61 -0.67
N VAL A 97 -4.87 16.03 -0.85
CA VAL A 97 -6.14 16.51 -0.31
C VAL A 97 -6.65 15.52 0.73
N GLY A 98 -7.09 16.03 1.88
CA GLY A 98 -7.57 15.21 3.01
C GLY A 98 -6.47 14.79 3.99
N GLY A 99 -5.21 15.15 3.72
CA GLY A 99 -4.07 14.79 4.56
C GLY A 99 -2.87 15.72 4.31
N THR A 100 -1.72 15.26 4.77
CA THR A 100 -0.42 15.92 4.58
C THR A 100 0.57 14.94 3.97
N ILE A 101 1.61 15.45 3.35
CA ILE A 101 2.73 14.64 2.88
C ILE A 101 3.92 14.90 3.82
N ASP A 102 4.49 13.84 4.40
CA ASP A 102 5.60 13.89 5.36
C ASP A 102 5.43 14.89 6.51
N GLY A 103 4.17 15.09 6.96
CA GLY A 103 3.83 16.04 8.01
C GLY A 103 3.81 17.50 7.58
N HIS A 104 4.06 17.83 6.32
CA HIS A 104 3.93 19.19 5.79
C HIS A 104 2.47 19.54 5.52
N SER A 105 2.08 20.77 5.90
CA SER A 105 0.68 21.21 5.84
C SER A 105 0.18 21.42 4.41
N PHE A 106 -1.14 21.37 4.24
CA PHE A 106 -1.92 21.46 3.00
C PHE A 106 -1.55 22.57 1.99
N SER A 107 -0.85 23.58 2.40
CA SER A 107 -0.52 24.74 1.56
C SER A 107 0.84 24.66 0.88
N SER A 108 1.61 23.62 1.17
CA SER A 108 2.94 23.45 0.62
C SER A 108 3.06 22.09 -0.05
N ALA A 109 2.81 22.08 -1.34
CA ALA A 109 3.25 20.99 -2.19
C ALA A 109 4.74 20.70 -1.94
N SER A 110 5.08 19.44 -1.68
CA SER A 110 6.48 19.04 -1.50
C SER A 110 7.21 19.16 -2.83
N ASN A 111 8.03 20.21 -2.97
CA ASN A 111 8.88 20.40 -4.15
C ASN A 111 10.12 19.52 -4.02
N ILE A 112 10.20 18.49 -4.83
CA ILE A 112 11.33 17.56 -4.86
C ILE A 112 12.21 17.87 -6.06
N THR A 113 13.48 18.20 -5.84
CA THR A 113 14.42 18.40 -6.93
C THR A 113 14.74 17.05 -7.57
N VAL A 114 14.47 16.94 -8.86
CA VAL A 114 14.74 15.74 -9.64
C VAL A 114 16.16 15.81 -10.16
N ALA A 115 17.03 14.96 -9.62
CA ALA A 115 18.36 14.73 -10.15
C ALA A 115 18.38 13.37 -10.85
N MET A 116 18.60 13.38 -12.17
CA MET A 116 18.75 12.17 -12.96
C MET A 116 20.19 12.00 -13.40
N ASP A 117 20.68 10.77 -13.34
CA ASP A 117 22.00 10.42 -13.80
C ASP A 117 22.11 10.57 -15.34
N ASP A 118 23.32 10.68 -15.84
CA ASP A 118 23.62 10.81 -17.27
C ASP A 118 23.34 9.54 -18.08
N ALA A 119 23.05 8.43 -17.42
CA ALA A 119 22.72 7.17 -18.06
C ALA A 119 21.44 7.25 -18.92
N VAL A 120 21.40 6.52 -20.02
CA VAL A 120 20.29 6.50 -20.99
C VAL A 120 18.95 6.14 -20.36
N GLU A 121 18.96 5.31 -19.32
CA GLU A 121 17.79 4.87 -18.57
C GLU A 121 17.78 5.48 -17.15
N SER A 122 17.83 6.78 -17.02
CA SER A 122 17.78 7.31 -15.68
C SER A 122 16.35 7.36 -15.16
N LYS A 123 16.20 6.79 -13.97
CA LYS A 123 14.99 6.83 -13.17
C LYS A 123 15.26 7.63 -11.92
N PHE A 124 14.34 8.51 -11.59
CA PHE A 124 14.32 9.20 -10.31
C PHE A 124 13.16 8.65 -9.49
N GLN A 125 13.42 8.30 -8.23
CA GLN A 125 12.41 7.81 -7.31
C GLN A 125 12.36 8.70 -6.07
N ALA A 126 11.16 9.16 -5.73
CA ALA A 126 10.86 9.81 -4.46
C ALA A 126 9.96 8.91 -3.62
N LEU A 127 10.24 8.88 -2.32
CA LEU A 127 9.43 8.21 -1.31
C LEU A 127 8.88 9.27 -0.36
N ALA A 128 7.60 9.14 -0.01
CA ALA A 128 6.91 10.02 0.92
C ALA A 128 5.83 9.23 1.67
N PHE A 129 5.23 9.86 2.68
CA PHE A 129 4.10 9.27 3.42
C PHE A 129 2.94 10.25 3.42
N PHE A 130 1.75 9.75 3.09
CA PHE A 130 0.50 10.48 3.30
C PHE A 130 -0.01 10.18 4.70
N LEU A 131 -0.32 11.24 5.44
CA LEU A 131 -0.92 11.20 6.77
C LEU A 131 -2.29 11.87 6.71
N PRO A 132 -3.38 11.17 7.04
CA PRO A 132 -4.72 11.76 7.09
C PRO A 132 -4.79 12.92 8.06
N LYS A 133 -5.61 13.94 7.74
CA LYS A 133 -5.94 15.00 8.68
C LYS A 133 -7.18 14.63 9.47
N TYR A 134 -7.04 14.62 10.78
CA TYR A 134 -8.14 14.31 11.68
C TYR A 134 -8.18 15.25 12.88
N SER A 135 -9.30 15.23 13.60
CA SER A 135 -9.47 15.78 14.93
C SER A 135 -9.89 14.68 15.89
N TYR A 136 -9.38 14.72 17.11
CA TYR A 136 -9.74 13.76 18.17
C TYR A 136 -10.56 14.43 19.25
N ASN A 137 -11.74 13.87 19.56
CA ASN A 137 -12.58 14.30 20.66
C ASN A 137 -12.34 13.40 21.88
N SER A 138 -11.55 13.89 22.83
CA SER A 138 -11.20 13.14 24.04
C SER A 138 -12.39 12.82 24.95
N SER A 139 -13.44 13.65 24.94
CA SER A 139 -14.63 13.42 25.76
C SER A 139 -15.49 12.26 25.28
N LYS A 140 -15.43 11.95 23.99
CA LYS A 140 -16.18 10.85 23.36
C LYS A 140 -15.29 9.68 22.96
N ASN A 141 -13.97 9.84 23.04
CA ASN A 141 -12.97 8.89 22.54
C ASN A 141 -13.17 8.57 21.03
N GLU A 142 -13.45 9.61 20.24
CA GLU A 142 -13.78 9.47 18.83
C GLU A 142 -12.83 10.29 17.96
N TYR A 143 -12.49 9.73 16.80
CA TYR A 143 -11.75 10.40 15.72
C TYR A 143 -12.72 10.94 14.67
N TYR A 144 -12.45 12.12 14.18
CA TYR A 144 -13.22 12.75 13.11
C TYR A 144 -12.31 13.10 11.96
N SER A 145 -12.53 12.52 10.80
CA SER A 145 -11.92 12.99 9.57
C SER A 145 -12.61 14.28 9.12
N PHE A 146 -11.82 15.19 8.57
CA PHE A 146 -12.39 16.38 7.88
C PHE A 146 -12.95 16.00 6.52
N MET A 147 -12.52 14.86 5.96
CA MET A 147 -12.95 14.34 4.68
C MET A 147 -12.92 12.81 4.72
N GLU A 148 -13.97 12.17 4.21
CA GLU A 148 -14.00 10.71 4.05
C GLU A 148 -13.17 10.25 2.84
N LYS A 149 -12.98 11.14 1.88
CA LYS A 149 -12.22 10.88 0.65
C LYS A 149 -11.24 11.99 0.41
N GLY A 150 -10.04 11.59 0.03
CA GLY A 150 -8.99 12.49 -0.40
C GLY A 150 -8.34 11.99 -1.69
N HIS A 151 -7.23 12.58 -2.05
CA HIS A 151 -6.37 12.06 -3.10
C HIS A 151 -4.94 12.52 -2.87
N VAL A 152 -4.02 11.77 -3.43
CA VAL A 152 -2.63 12.18 -3.60
C VAL A 152 -2.34 12.37 -5.07
N SER A 153 -1.53 13.35 -5.41
CA SER A 153 -1.13 13.64 -6.78
C SER A 153 0.36 13.87 -6.89
N ALA A 154 0.88 13.58 -8.06
CA ALA A 154 2.23 13.93 -8.46
C ALA A 154 2.18 14.68 -9.78
N SER A 155 2.98 15.72 -9.92
CA SER A 155 3.12 16.45 -11.19
C SER A 155 4.59 16.71 -11.51
N PHE A 156 4.94 16.62 -12.78
CA PHE A 156 6.27 16.81 -13.29
C PHE A 156 6.22 17.15 -14.78
N ASP A 157 6.84 18.23 -15.19
CA ASP A 157 6.99 18.62 -16.60
C ASP A 157 5.70 18.55 -17.44
N GLY A 158 4.62 19.14 -16.91
CA GLY A 158 3.30 19.11 -17.54
C GLY A 158 2.52 17.78 -17.45
N ILE A 159 3.11 16.74 -16.89
CA ILE A 159 2.44 15.48 -16.58
C ILE A 159 1.83 15.59 -15.20
N SER A 160 0.63 15.04 -15.00
CA SER A 160 -0.01 14.96 -13.68
C SER A 160 -0.76 13.64 -13.51
N VAL A 161 -0.54 13.00 -12.37
CA VAL A 161 -1.22 11.75 -11.98
C VAL A 161 -1.82 11.90 -10.60
N SER A 162 -2.96 11.24 -10.36
CA SER A 162 -3.65 11.31 -9.07
C SER A 162 -4.28 9.97 -8.72
N ILE A 163 -4.25 9.62 -7.42
CA ILE A 163 -4.86 8.41 -6.87
C ILE A 163 -5.81 8.81 -5.76
N PRO A 164 -7.09 8.40 -5.81
CA PRO A 164 -8.03 8.63 -4.73
C PRO A 164 -7.68 7.76 -3.51
N ILE A 165 -7.95 8.31 -2.31
CA ILE A 165 -7.74 7.65 -1.02
C ILE A 165 -9.04 7.71 -0.23
N ASN A 166 -9.43 6.61 0.42
CA ASN A 166 -10.53 6.54 1.35
C ASN A 166 -9.98 6.57 2.78
N MET A 167 -10.47 7.48 3.60
CA MET A 167 -10.09 7.62 4.99
C MET A 167 -11.13 6.98 5.88
N VAL A 168 -10.70 6.08 6.77
CA VAL A 168 -11.58 5.33 7.66
C VAL A 168 -11.17 5.51 9.12
N GLU A 169 -12.10 5.27 10.04
CA GLU A 169 -11.84 5.37 11.47
C GLU A 169 -10.75 4.39 11.93
N PRO A 170 -10.03 4.71 13.01
CA PRO A 170 -9.11 3.80 13.68
C PRO A 170 -9.81 2.52 14.14
N ARG A 171 -9.05 1.45 14.35
CA ARG A 171 -9.58 0.20 14.92
C ARG A 171 -9.70 0.27 16.43
#